data_c2420de5ae56362e52aaae25564732f2
#
_entry.id   c2420de5ae56362e52aaae25564732f2
#
_cell.length_a   1.000
_cell.length_b   1.000
_cell.length_c   1.000
_cell.angle_alpha   90.00
_cell.angle_beta   90.00
_cell.angle_gamma   90.00
#
_symmetry.space_group_name_H-M   'P 1'
#
loop_
_entity.id
_entity.type
_entity.pdbx_description
1 polymer ?
#
loop_
_entity_poly.entity_id
_entity_poly.type
_entity_poly.pdbx_seq_one_letter_code
_entity_poly.pdbx_strand_id
1 'polypeptide(L)'
;MSRLTIETSTPLCLLQDAGRFGVRHLGVTQGGAADWCSMGWANWLLGNGLDVPVIEITLGGFAVVAEEDCMLALAGADPGALIDGQALAPWRSFKLGQGQTLRCTQPLLGARAYLAAPGGFDAPKVLGSSATVVREELGGLDGMGLPLAKGSTLSYHGEAAQLREVTHQQQPDLRSNEPLDLVLGAQIGQFSGQSL
;
A
#
# COMPACT_ATOMS: atom_id res chain seq x y z
N MET A 1 19.49 5.10 7.18
CA MET A 1 18.08 5.37 7.52
C MET A 1 17.59 6.39 6.54
N SER A 2 16.72 6.00 5.65
CA SER A 2 16.18 6.89 4.61
C SER A 2 14.82 7.43 5.01
N ARG A 3 14.51 8.66 4.59
CA ARG A 3 13.29 9.36 5.00
C ARG A 3 12.58 10.02 3.83
N LEU A 4 11.24 9.99 3.92
CA LEU A 4 10.34 10.69 3.03
C LEU A 4 9.40 11.57 3.85
N THR A 5 9.14 12.79 3.43
CA THR A 5 8.14 13.66 4.05
C THR A 5 6.84 13.62 3.25
N ILE A 6 5.72 13.38 3.92
CA ILE A 6 4.38 13.40 3.28
C ILE A 6 3.97 14.84 2.98
N GLU A 7 3.86 15.18 1.71
CA GLU A 7 3.41 16.50 1.25
C GLU A 7 1.89 16.59 1.14
N THR A 8 1.26 15.49 0.71
CA THR A 8 -0.20 15.40 0.56
C THR A 8 -0.64 13.98 0.95
N SER A 9 -1.76 13.88 1.65
CA SER A 9 -2.39 12.61 1.99
C SER A 9 -3.91 12.76 2.09
N THR A 10 -4.62 11.63 2.01
CA THR A 10 -6.05 11.52 2.23
C THR A 10 -6.33 10.53 3.36
N PRO A 11 -7.53 10.54 3.97
CA PRO A 11 -7.91 9.52 4.96
C PRO A 11 -7.87 8.07 4.46
N LEU A 12 -7.71 7.87 3.14
CA LEU A 12 -7.63 6.58 2.49
C LEU A 12 -6.18 6.12 2.20
N CYS A 13 -5.18 6.90 2.66
CA CYS A 13 -3.77 6.53 2.57
C CYS A 13 -3.33 5.97 3.92
N LEU A 14 -3.02 4.67 3.95
CA LEU A 14 -2.78 3.92 5.17
C LEU A 14 -1.45 3.18 5.11
N LEU A 15 -0.81 3.00 6.26
CA LEU A 15 0.28 2.04 6.39
C LEU A 15 -0.32 0.66 6.59
N GLN A 16 0.06 -0.31 5.77
CA GLN A 16 -0.47 -1.67 5.78
C GLN A 16 0.65 -2.71 5.69
N ASP A 17 0.43 -3.86 6.29
CA ASP A 17 1.22 -5.09 6.13
C ASP A 17 0.28 -6.28 5.85
N ALA A 18 0.68 -7.51 6.11
CA ALA A 18 -0.18 -8.69 5.93
C ALA A 18 -1.33 -8.80 6.94
N GLY A 19 -1.33 -7.96 7.98
CA GLY A 19 -2.35 -7.95 9.04
C GLY A 19 -2.01 -8.80 10.27
N ARG A 20 -2.92 -8.77 11.26
CA ARG A 20 -2.80 -9.40 12.58
C ARG A 20 -3.37 -10.81 12.54
N PHE A 21 -2.51 -11.80 12.49
CA PHE A 21 -2.95 -13.20 12.53
C PHE A 21 -3.11 -13.71 13.96
N GLY A 22 -4.10 -14.60 14.16
CA GLY A 22 -4.30 -15.29 15.44
C GLY A 22 -5.02 -14.46 16.51
N VAL A 23 -5.49 -13.23 16.22
CA VAL A 23 -6.10 -12.32 17.21
C VAL A 23 -7.63 -12.28 17.19
N ARG A 24 -8.28 -13.01 16.26
CA ARG A 24 -9.75 -12.96 16.11
C ARG A 24 -10.50 -13.42 17.37
N HIS A 25 -9.91 -14.32 18.16
CA HIS A 25 -10.48 -14.79 19.43
C HIS A 25 -10.57 -13.67 20.50
N LEU A 26 -9.80 -12.57 20.31
CA LEU A 26 -9.86 -11.37 21.15
C LEU A 26 -10.90 -10.35 20.65
N GLY A 27 -11.65 -10.66 19.58
CA GLY A 27 -12.57 -9.73 18.94
C GLY A 27 -11.87 -8.63 18.10
N VAL A 28 -10.58 -8.79 17.82
CA VAL A 28 -9.76 -7.81 17.09
C VAL A 28 -9.75 -8.13 15.60
N THR A 29 -9.95 -7.10 14.77
CA THR A 29 -9.87 -7.20 13.31
C THR A 29 -8.44 -7.55 12.85
N GLN A 30 -8.34 -8.46 11.90
CA GLN A 30 -7.06 -8.81 11.30
C GLN A 30 -6.39 -7.59 10.64
N GLY A 31 -7.15 -6.76 9.90
CA GLY A 31 -6.60 -5.68 9.10
C GLY A 31 -5.71 -6.20 7.96
N GLY A 32 -4.76 -5.38 7.56
CA GLY A 32 -3.84 -5.68 6.47
C GLY A 32 -4.26 -5.08 5.13
N ALA A 33 -3.38 -5.19 4.14
CA ALA A 33 -3.63 -4.68 2.79
C ALA A 33 -4.88 -5.28 2.18
N ALA A 34 -5.69 -4.47 1.51
CA ALA A 34 -6.91 -4.93 0.85
C ALA A 34 -6.61 -5.78 -0.39
N ASP A 35 -5.54 -5.46 -1.11
CA ASP A 35 -4.97 -6.27 -2.19
C ASP A 35 -3.57 -6.73 -1.79
N TRP A 36 -3.51 -7.80 -1.02
CA TRP A 36 -2.26 -8.35 -0.52
C TRP A 36 -1.37 -8.92 -1.66
N CYS A 37 -1.96 -9.26 -2.81
CA CYS A 37 -1.22 -9.71 -3.98
C CYS A 37 -0.38 -8.56 -4.56
N SER A 38 -0.99 -7.40 -4.81
CA SER A 38 -0.27 -6.20 -5.27
C SER A 38 0.73 -5.69 -4.24
N MET A 39 0.39 -5.76 -2.94
CA MET A 39 1.32 -5.48 -1.85
C MET A 39 2.54 -6.40 -1.90
N GLY A 40 2.33 -7.70 -2.09
CA GLY A 40 3.41 -8.68 -2.22
C GLY A 40 4.33 -8.38 -3.40
N TRP A 41 3.78 -7.98 -4.55
CA TRP A 41 4.58 -7.57 -5.70
C TRP A 41 5.40 -6.29 -5.44
N ALA A 42 4.82 -5.28 -4.77
CA ALA A 42 5.56 -4.07 -4.40
C ALA A 42 6.78 -4.41 -3.53
N ASN A 43 6.60 -5.30 -2.55
CA ASN A 43 7.68 -5.80 -1.70
C ASN A 43 8.70 -6.64 -2.47
N TRP A 44 8.25 -7.55 -3.32
CA TRP A 44 9.13 -8.40 -4.14
C TRP A 44 10.05 -7.59 -5.06
N LEU A 45 9.55 -6.50 -5.62
CA LEU A 45 10.32 -5.59 -6.49
C LEU A 45 11.58 -5.02 -5.80
N LEU A 46 11.56 -4.94 -4.46
CA LEU A 46 12.69 -4.48 -3.65
C LEU A 46 13.46 -5.60 -2.96
N GLY A 47 13.01 -6.86 -3.13
CA GLY A 47 13.60 -8.02 -2.45
C GLY A 47 13.23 -8.13 -0.98
N ASN A 48 12.15 -7.48 -0.58
CA ASN A 48 11.60 -7.56 0.77
C ASN A 48 10.90 -8.90 1.05
N GLY A 49 10.66 -9.22 2.33
CA GLY A 49 9.61 -10.16 2.72
C GLY A 49 8.24 -9.65 2.23
N LEU A 50 7.34 -10.58 1.86
CA LEU A 50 6.06 -10.21 1.25
C LEU A 50 5.08 -9.50 2.21
N ASP A 51 5.36 -9.55 3.50
CA ASP A 51 4.53 -9.11 4.62
C ASP A 51 5.02 -7.83 5.31
N VAL A 52 6.11 -7.21 4.82
CA VAL A 52 6.63 -6.00 5.46
C VAL A 52 5.78 -4.77 5.13
N PRO A 53 5.78 -3.74 6.02
CA PRO A 53 4.91 -2.58 5.88
C PRO A 53 5.13 -1.78 4.60
N VAL A 54 4.03 -1.43 3.94
CA VAL A 54 3.94 -0.59 2.75
C VAL A 54 2.91 0.52 2.96
N ILE A 55 2.87 1.50 2.07
CA ILE A 55 1.78 2.47 2.02
C ILE A 55 0.73 1.99 1.01
N GLU A 56 -0.49 1.77 1.48
CA GLU A 56 -1.67 1.57 0.64
C GLU A 56 -2.27 2.92 0.28
N ILE A 57 -2.32 3.23 -1.02
CA ILE A 57 -2.84 4.48 -1.57
C ILE A 57 -4.15 4.15 -2.29
N THR A 58 -5.28 4.51 -1.70
CA THR A 58 -6.59 4.28 -2.28
C THR A 58 -7.10 5.55 -2.94
N LEU A 59 -7.44 5.44 -4.25
CA LEU A 59 -7.98 6.52 -5.08
C LEU A 59 -7.03 7.73 -5.26
N GLY A 60 -5.73 7.57 -5.06
CA GLY A 60 -4.74 8.62 -5.26
C GLY A 60 -4.74 9.70 -4.16
N GLY A 61 -4.34 10.93 -4.52
CA GLY A 61 -4.28 12.05 -3.58
C GLY A 61 -3.13 11.96 -2.57
N PHE A 62 -2.03 11.29 -2.93
CA PHE A 62 -0.87 11.08 -2.07
C PHE A 62 0.39 11.65 -2.72
N ALA A 63 1.23 12.32 -1.93
CA ALA A 63 2.53 12.77 -2.39
C ALA A 63 3.57 12.73 -1.27
N VAL A 64 4.79 12.35 -1.64
CA VAL A 64 5.97 12.35 -0.75
C VAL A 64 7.16 13.01 -1.42
N VAL A 65 7.97 13.67 -0.61
CA VAL A 65 9.25 14.26 -0.99
C VAL A 65 10.38 13.44 -0.38
N ALA A 66 11.38 13.09 -1.17
CA ALA A 66 12.56 12.39 -0.68
C ALA A 66 13.51 13.37 0.04
N GLU A 67 13.90 13.04 1.28
CA GLU A 67 14.89 13.82 2.02
C GLU A 67 16.32 13.49 1.59
N GLU A 68 16.52 12.36 0.93
CA GLU A 68 17.79 11.86 0.37
C GLU A 68 17.50 10.94 -0.83
N ASP A 69 18.54 10.63 -1.62
CA ASP A 69 18.39 9.67 -2.72
C ASP A 69 17.90 8.32 -2.18
N CYS A 70 16.85 7.79 -2.76
CA CYS A 70 16.24 6.56 -2.30
C CYS A 70 15.72 5.69 -3.47
N MET A 71 15.44 4.43 -3.17
CA MET A 71 14.79 3.51 -4.07
C MET A 71 13.45 3.09 -3.48
N LEU A 72 12.40 3.12 -4.29
CA LEU A 72 11.05 2.74 -3.92
C LEU A 72 10.48 1.78 -4.98
N ALA A 73 9.35 1.16 -4.69
CA ALA A 73 8.60 0.40 -5.68
C ALA A 73 7.10 0.74 -5.61
N LEU A 74 6.44 0.69 -6.77
CA LEU A 74 5.01 0.94 -6.91
C LEU A 74 4.37 -0.24 -7.66
N ALA A 75 3.33 -0.83 -7.09
CA ALA A 75 2.55 -1.90 -7.71
C ALA A 75 1.05 -1.74 -7.41
N GLY A 76 0.19 -2.50 -8.11
CA GLY A 76 -1.26 -2.43 -7.99
C GLY A 76 -1.89 -1.54 -9.06
N ALA A 77 -2.90 -0.76 -8.69
CA ALA A 77 -3.53 0.21 -9.57
C ALA A 77 -2.53 1.18 -10.20
N ASP A 78 -2.87 1.75 -11.34
CA ASP A 78 -2.17 2.92 -11.87
C ASP A 78 -2.74 4.19 -11.20
N PRO A 79 -2.04 4.76 -10.22
CA PRO A 79 -2.52 5.92 -9.47
C PRO A 79 -2.26 7.26 -10.18
N GLY A 80 -1.92 7.25 -11.48
CA GLY A 80 -1.46 8.45 -12.17
C GLY A 80 -0.20 9.02 -11.54
N ALA A 81 0.80 8.14 -11.28
CA ALA A 81 2.02 8.53 -10.57
C ALA A 81 2.92 9.42 -11.42
N LEU A 82 3.48 10.45 -10.80
CA LEU A 82 4.40 11.40 -11.40
C LEU A 82 5.62 11.59 -10.48
N ILE A 83 6.82 11.66 -11.06
CA ILE A 83 8.02 12.17 -10.39
C ILE A 83 8.36 13.51 -11.02
N ASP A 84 8.23 14.60 -10.26
CA ASP A 84 8.45 15.98 -10.73
C ASP A 84 7.71 16.30 -12.06
N GLY A 85 6.48 15.76 -12.20
CA GLY A 85 5.65 15.93 -13.39
C GLY A 85 5.89 14.94 -14.52
N GLN A 86 6.89 14.06 -14.42
CA GLN A 86 7.12 12.99 -15.39
C GLN A 86 6.38 11.72 -14.98
N ALA A 87 5.66 11.12 -15.93
CA ALA A 87 4.85 9.93 -15.66
C ALA A 87 5.70 8.72 -15.22
N LEU A 88 5.26 8.07 -14.16
CA LEU A 88 5.82 6.82 -13.64
C LEU A 88 4.77 5.71 -13.76
N ALA A 89 5.03 4.69 -14.56
CA ALA A 89 4.18 3.51 -14.60
C ALA A 89 4.36 2.66 -13.33
N PRO A 90 3.28 2.05 -12.79
CA PRO A 90 3.39 1.09 -11.69
C PRO A 90 4.10 -0.22 -12.11
N TRP A 91 4.18 -1.18 -11.22
CA TRP A 91 4.77 -2.50 -11.39
C TRP A 91 6.29 -2.48 -11.59
N ARG A 92 6.95 -1.50 -10.95
CA ARG A 92 8.42 -1.37 -10.98
C ARG A 92 8.98 -0.76 -9.71
N SER A 93 10.26 -1.03 -9.47
CA SER A 93 11.08 -0.21 -8.59
C SER A 93 11.70 0.95 -9.37
N PHE A 94 11.95 2.05 -8.68
CA PHE A 94 12.47 3.29 -9.26
C PHE A 94 13.32 4.05 -8.26
N LYS A 95 14.15 4.93 -8.77
CA LYS A 95 14.91 5.88 -7.95
C LYS A 95 14.13 7.17 -7.77
N LEU A 96 14.15 7.71 -6.57
CA LEU A 96 13.66 9.04 -6.24
C LEU A 96 14.80 9.81 -5.63
N GLY A 97 15.27 10.84 -6.31
CA GLY A 97 16.40 11.67 -5.88
C GLY A 97 16.03 12.61 -4.75
N GLN A 98 17.03 13.07 -3.99
CA GLN A 98 16.84 14.05 -2.93
C GLN A 98 16.08 15.29 -3.45
N GLY A 99 15.03 15.70 -2.74
CA GLY A 99 14.16 16.82 -3.07
C GLY A 99 13.13 16.52 -4.16
N GLN A 100 13.18 15.39 -4.85
CA GLN A 100 12.16 15.01 -5.82
C GLN A 100 10.86 14.62 -5.13
N THR A 101 9.75 14.89 -5.81
CA THR A 101 8.40 14.57 -5.34
C THR A 101 7.81 13.43 -6.16
N LEU A 102 7.43 12.34 -5.49
CA LEU A 102 6.51 11.36 -6.04
C LEU A 102 5.07 11.77 -5.71
N ARG A 103 4.23 11.90 -6.73
CA ARG A 103 2.82 12.29 -6.60
C ARG A 103 1.91 11.27 -7.27
N CYS A 104 0.98 10.71 -6.52
CA CYS A 104 -0.12 9.87 -7.01
C CYS A 104 -1.37 10.74 -7.11
N THR A 105 -1.86 11.02 -8.31
CA THR A 105 -2.93 12.00 -8.54
C THR A 105 -4.32 11.37 -8.45
N GLN A 106 -4.83 10.85 -9.55
CA GLN A 106 -6.08 10.12 -9.63
C GLN A 106 -5.83 8.79 -10.33
N PRO A 107 -6.51 7.71 -9.93
CA PRO A 107 -6.34 6.42 -10.58
C PRO A 107 -6.70 6.51 -12.06
N LEU A 108 -5.80 6.08 -12.91
CA LEU A 108 -6.06 5.87 -14.34
C LEU A 108 -6.64 4.48 -14.57
N LEU A 109 -6.31 3.52 -13.69
CA LEU A 109 -6.81 2.16 -13.75
C LEU A 109 -6.72 1.50 -12.36
N GLY A 110 -7.79 0.85 -11.92
CA GLY A 110 -7.87 0.23 -10.61
C GLY A 110 -8.14 1.25 -9.49
N ALA A 111 -8.05 0.83 -8.23
CA ALA A 111 -8.40 1.66 -7.08
C ALA A 111 -7.27 1.79 -6.05
N ARG A 112 -6.43 0.76 -5.87
CA ARG A 112 -5.40 0.71 -4.83
C ARG A 112 -4.03 0.49 -5.42
N ALA A 113 -3.09 1.34 -5.05
CA ALA A 113 -1.67 1.20 -5.33
C ALA A 113 -0.89 1.03 -4.02
N TYR A 114 0.24 0.35 -4.11
CA TYR A 114 1.11 0.06 -2.97
C TYR A 114 2.49 0.62 -3.22
N LEU A 115 2.91 1.52 -2.34
CA LEU A 115 4.26 2.08 -2.34
C LEU A 115 5.08 1.34 -1.28
N ALA A 116 6.15 0.68 -1.70
CA ALA A 116 7.07 -0.04 -0.84
C ALA A 116 8.42 0.68 -0.76
N ALA A 117 9.08 0.53 0.39
CA ALA A 117 10.47 0.94 0.63
C ALA A 117 11.32 -0.28 0.99
N PRO A 118 12.66 -0.26 0.76
CA PRO A 118 13.54 -1.35 1.11
C PRO A 118 13.47 -1.70 2.61
N GLY A 119 13.19 -2.97 2.92
CA GLY A 119 12.99 -3.45 4.29
C GLY A 119 11.64 -3.10 4.91
N GLY A 120 10.77 -2.35 4.20
CA GLY A 120 9.49 -1.85 4.66
C GLY A 120 9.59 -0.55 5.43
N PHE A 121 8.49 0.17 5.60
CA PHE A 121 8.43 1.38 6.39
C PHE A 121 8.44 1.07 7.89
N ASP A 122 9.18 1.87 8.66
CA ASP A 122 9.25 1.72 10.11
C ASP A 122 7.93 2.12 10.76
N ALA A 123 7.36 1.21 11.53
CA ALA A 123 6.17 1.47 12.31
C ALA A 123 6.06 0.50 13.50
N PRO A 124 5.47 0.90 14.62
CA PRO A 124 5.27 0.03 15.76
C PRO A 124 4.32 -1.12 15.41
N LYS A 125 4.59 -2.31 15.95
CA LYS A 125 3.69 -3.45 15.83
C LYS A 125 2.73 -3.51 17.01
N VAL A 126 1.44 -3.49 16.73
CA VAL A 126 0.37 -3.70 17.71
C VAL A 126 -0.25 -5.07 17.45
N LEU A 127 -0.17 -5.95 18.43
CA LEU A 127 -0.60 -7.35 18.29
C LEU A 127 0.05 -8.07 17.08
N GLY A 128 1.34 -7.81 16.86
CA GLY A 128 2.14 -8.48 15.83
C GLY A 128 2.08 -7.87 14.42
N SER A 129 1.32 -6.80 14.19
CA SER A 129 1.17 -6.14 12.88
C SER A 129 1.21 -4.62 13.02
N SER A 130 1.74 -3.95 11.99
CA SER A 130 1.70 -2.48 11.85
C SER A 130 0.50 -2.00 11.03
N ALA A 131 -0.35 -2.91 10.50
CA ALA A 131 -1.49 -2.54 9.68
C ALA A 131 -2.43 -1.58 10.41
N THR A 132 -2.80 -0.50 9.74
CA THR A 132 -3.76 0.48 10.23
C THR A 132 -5.17 -0.10 10.22
N VAL A 133 -5.84 -0.06 11.37
CA VAL A 133 -7.29 -0.34 11.50
C VAL A 133 -7.91 0.85 12.20
N VAL A 134 -8.41 1.80 11.41
CA VAL A 134 -8.91 3.10 11.90
C VAL A 134 -10.04 2.93 12.91
N ARG A 135 -10.98 2.02 12.64
CA ARG A 135 -12.16 1.79 13.52
C ARG A 135 -11.77 1.35 14.95
N GLU A 136 -10.67 0.61 15.08
CA GLU A 136 -10.23 0.02 16.35
C GLU A 136 -9.00 0.75 16.93
N GLU A 137 -8.58 1.84 16.28
CA GLU A 137 -7.43 2.67 16.70
C GLU A 137 -6.15 1.83 16.88
N LEU A 138 -5.87 0.92 15.92
CA LEU A 138 -4.74 0.00 15.98
C LEU A 138 -3.79 0.17 14.81
N GLY A 139 -2.49 0.07 15.07
CA GLY A 139 -1.44 0.09 14.05
C GLY A 139 -1.24 1.48 13.42
N GLY A 140 -0.75 1.50 12.18
CA GLY A 140 -0.38 2.74 11.52
C GLY A 140 1.00 3.24 11.93
N LEU A 141 1.36 4.43 11.45
CA LEU A 141 2.70 5.00 11.63
C LEU A 141 3.07 5.26 13.09
N ASP A 142 2.08 5.52 13.94
CA ASP A 142 2.23 5.83 15.36
C ASP A 142 1.65 4.75 16.29
N GLY A 143 1.06 3.70 15.75
CA GLY A 143 0.40 2.63 16.50
C GLY A 143 -1.03 2.94 16.94
N MET A 144 -1.56 4.13 16.63
CA MET A 144 -2.86 4.64 17.10
C MET A 144 -3.98 4.48 16.04
N GLY A 145 -3.71 3.76 14.95
CA GLY A 145 -4.72 3.50 13.91
C GLY A 145 -5.05 4.71 13.03
N LEU A 146 -4.21 5.74 13.02
CA LEU A 146 -4.48 6.95 12.27
C LEU A 146 -4.07 6.80 10.79
N PRO A 147 -4.82 7.39 9.84
CA PRO A 147 -4.37 7.56 8.46
C PRO A 147 -3.08 8.39 8.40
N LEU A 148 -2.36 8.22 7.31
CA LEU A 148 -1.16 9.02 7.06
C LEU A 148 -1.53 10.49 6.89
N ALA A 149 -0.79 11.38 7.54
CA ALA A 149 -1.06 12.82 7.55
C ALA A 149 0.03 13.60 6.82
N LYS A 150 -0.35 14.74 6.22
CA LYS A 150 0.60 15.72 5.70
C LYS A 150 1.59 16.15 6.78
N GLY A 151 2.87 16.24 6.46
CA GLY A 151 3.96 16.60 7.35
C GLY A 151 4.52 15.43 8.16
N SER A 152 3.90 14.23 8.14
CA SER A 152 4.49 13.05 8.75
C SER A 152 5.71 12.59 7.96
N THR A 153 6.69 12.04 8.68
CA THR A 153 7.90 11.43 8.10
C THR A 153 7.73 9.92 8.04
N LEU A 154 7.98 9.36 6.88
CA LEU A 154 8.12 7.93 6.66
C LEU A 154 9.59 7.57 6.69
N SER A 155 10.01 6.65 7.54
CA SER A 155 11.38 6.17 7.62
C SER A 155 11.50 4.68 7.29
N TYR A 156 12.68 4.27 6.85
CA TYR A 156 13.03 2.87 6.62
C TYR A 156 14.54 2.68 6.66
N HIS A 157 15.01 1.43 6.83
CA HIS A 157 16.41 1.11 7.06
C HIS A 157 17.05 0.20 6.00
N GLY A 158 16.27 -0.36 5.08
CA GLY A 158 16.78 -1.28 4.07
C GLY A 158 17.52 -0.59 2.93
N GLU A 159 18.23 -1.38 2.15
CA GLU A 159 18.83 -0.99 0.88
C GLU A 159 18.33 -1.90 -0.23
N ALA A 160 18.00 -1.34 -1.38
CA ALA A 160 17.63 -2.12 -2.55
C ALA A 160 18.79 -2.13 -3.55
N ALA A 161 19.20 -3.32 -3.95
CA ALA A 161 20.40 -3.48 -4.79
C ALA A 161 20.14 -3.26 -6.28
N GLN A 162 18.92 -3.47 -6.78
CA GLN A 162 18.63 -3.49 -8.22
C GLN A 162 17.25 -2.95 -8.56
N LEU A 163 17.16 -2.28 -9.71
CA LEU A 163 15.88 -1.95 -10.33
C LEU A 163 15.24 -3.21 -10.91
N ARG A 164 13.95 -3.40 -10.64
CA ARG A 164 13.15 -4.53 -11.14
C ARG A 164 11.83 -4.01 -11.72
N GLU A 165 11.30 -4.79 -12.63
CA GLU A 165 9.99 -4.55 -13.24
C GLU A 165 9.23 -5.87 -13.36
N VAL A 166 7.92 -5.85 -13.13
CA VAL A 166 7.04 -6.97 -13.39
C VAL A 166 6.64 -6.92 -14.87
N THR A 167 6.87 -8.00 -15.60
CA THR A 167 6.53 -8.03 -17.03
C THR A 167 5.02 -7.88 -17.22
N HIS A 168 4.59 -7.28 -18.31
CA HIS A 168 3.18 -7.04 -18.60
C HIS A 168 2.32 -8.33 -18.55
N GLN A 169 2.89 -9.47 -18.92
CA GLN A 169 2.23 -10.77 -18.86
C GLN A 169 1.96 -11.28 -17.44
N GLN A 170 2.71 -10.79 -16.46
CA GLN A 170 2.59 -11.16 -15.04
C GLN A 170 1.72 -10.16 -14.25
N GLN A 171 1.40 -9.02 -14.85
CA GLN A 171 0.52 -8.04 -14.22
C GLN A 171 -0.93 -8.50 -14.32
N PRO A 172 -1.76 -8.31 -13.28
CA PRO A 172 -3.19 -8.61 -13.37
C PRO A 172 -3.88 -7.69 -14.38
N ASP A 173 -4.83 -8.25 -15.12
CA ASP A 173 -5.68 -7.47 -16.03
C ASP A 173 -6.78 -6.76 -15.22
N LEU A 174 -6.51 -5.52 -14.83
CA LEU A 174 -7.47 -4.69 -14.11
C LEU A 174 -8.63 -4.16 -14.99
N ARG A 175 -8.63 -4.47 -16.29
CA ARG A 175 -9.70 -4.10 -17.24
C ARG A 175 -10.64 -5.25 -17.55
N SER A 176 -10.38 -6.42 -16.97
CA SER A 176 -11.22 -7.60 -17.21
C SER A 176 -12.66 -7.32 -16.79
N ASN A 177 -13.60 -7.69 -17.68
CA ASN A 177 -15.03 -7.70 -17.42
C ASN A 177 -15.55 -9.13 -17.19
N GLU A 178 -14.64 -10.06 -16.89
CA GLU A 178 -15.01 -11.43 -16.56
C GLU A 178 -15.91 -11.47 -15.33
N PRO A 179 -16.89 -12.37 -15.28
CA PRO A 179 -17.71 -12.55 -14.10
C PRO A 179 -16.86 -12.84 -12.85
N LEU A 180 -17.25 -12.25 -11.73
CA LEU A 180 -16.61 -12.56 -10.45
C LEU A 180 -17.26 -13.79 -9.83
N ASP A 181 -16.45 -14.78 -9.50
CA ASP A 181 -16.90 -15.93 -8.72
C ASP A 181 -17.15 -15.50 -7.27
N LEU A 182 -18.33 -15.78 -6.77
CA LEU A 182 -18.74 -15.44 -5.40
C LEU A 182 -18.99 -16.71 -4.59
N VAL A 183 -18.49 -16.70 -3.36
CA VAL A 183 -18.84 -17.69 -2.34
C VAL A 183 -19.87 -17.05 -1.39
N LEU A 184 -21.06 -17.65 -1.33
CA LEU A 184 -22.13 -17.14 -0.48
C LEU A 184 -21.75 -17.30 0.99
N GLY A 185 -21.84 -16.21 1.74
CA GLY A 185 -21.57 -16.19 3.18
C GLY A 185 -22.71 -16.82 4.02
N ALA A 186 -22.43 -17.07 5.30
CA ALA A 186 -23.40 -17.67 6.22
C ALA A 186 -24.68 -16.85 6.42
N GLN A 187 -24.65 -15.54 6.15
CA GLN A 187 -25.79 -14.63 6.29
C GLN A 187 -26.67 -14.57 5.03
N ILE A 188 -26.44 -15.39 4.02
CA ILE A 188 -27.18 -15.34 2.75
C ILE A 188 -28.70 -15.42 2.94
N GLY A 189 -29.17 -16.19 3.94
CA GLY A 189 -30.58 -16.30 4.28
C GLY A 189 -31.24 -15.02 4.85
N GLN A 190 -30.43 -13.97 5.13
CA GLN A 190 -30.94 -12.66 5.59
C GLN A 190 -31.27 -11.72 4.42
N PHE A 191 -30.91 -12.09 3.20
CA PHE A 191 -31.16 -11.31 1.98
C PHE A 191 -32.45 -11.81 1.31
N SER A 192 -33.22 -10.89 0.75
CA SER A 192 -34.38 -11.26 -0.08
C SER A 192 -33.91 -11.83 -1.42
N GLY A 193 -34.73 -12.69 -2.04
CA GLY A 193 -34.41 -13.20 -3.38
C GLY A 193 -34.32 -12.13 -4.47
N GLN A 194 -34.77 -10.89 -4.22
CA GLN A 194 -34.59 -9.74 -5.12
C GLN A 194 -33.24 -9.04 -4.91
N SER A 195 -32.56 -9.32 -3.81
CA SER A 195 -31.26 -8.72 -3.44
C SER A 195 -30.08 -9.59 -3.88
N LEU A 196 -30.35 -10.76 -4.40
CA LEU A 196 -29.40 -11.75 -4.91
C LEU A 196 -29.52 -11.87 -6.42
#